data_b9c6e24d35f19b7bfe493f68837c3da3
#
_entry.id   b9c6e24d35f19b7bfe493f68837c3da3
#
_cell.length_a   1.000
_cell.length_b   1.000
_cell.length_c   1.000
_cell.angle_alpha   90.00
_cell.angle_beta   90.00
_cell.angle_gamma   90.00
#
_symmetry.space_group_name_H-M   'P 1'
#
loop_
_entity.id
_entity.type
_entity.pdbx_description
1 polymer ?
#
loop_
_entity_poly.entity_id
_entity_poly.type
_entity_poly.pdbx_seq_one_letter_code
_entity_poly.pdbx_strand_id
1 'polypeptide(L)'
;MIGRLTHFVNRAVFFGRKSGSKLCTIILSLALTMTATAAELTMPSIFSDHMVLQREQPIKLWGSAGSGEAIDVLFLDKKFSTRADPLGHWTVTLPSMEAGGPFELVVQSREQEKIFTDVYLGEVWLAAGQSNMAFRFQFADDEDKKHGLQSLGDVNVRMFEVPKIVAGGKLLSQAETPWAIASKENIDNASAVAVFFSQALHLEPGVSVGVINCSQGSSTIQAWMSDEAIERAISKGYVSAPAFDDIRKHYRNPEVLHRTMLSKVVPFGIKGVLWYQGESNGDDAASYKILLPELITSWREMWGQRALPFLFAQLPAYEPPNDAAGDSWTQFRAAQAEVDRSVPGTGMVVLIDLGEKDNIHPTDKKTVGDRFANLARAQVYGEKIAYSGPSLKKIRYRGDSAVLTFYQAEGLNVKGDSVKGFSVMGDDGVWYAANAERVGEKIIVRHPEVQEILGVRYGWANAPDINLYNKYDYPAVPFNIERKVGEGE
;
A
#
# COMPACT_ATOMS: atom_id res chain seq x y z
N MET A 1 -20.85 16.73 51.01
CA MET A 1 -22.26 16.76 51.41
C MET A 1 -22.93 15.64 50.65
N ILE A 2 -22.96 14.41 51.16
CA ILE A 2 -23.85 13.79 52.15
C ILE A 2 -25.32 13.88 51.73
N GLY A 3 -25.92 12.73 51.52
CA GLY A 3 -27.33 12.45 51.60
C GLY A 3 -27.79 11.36 50.64
N ARG A 4 -27.85 10.24 51.01
CA ARG A 4 -28.56 9.23 51.84
C ARG A 4 -29.61 8.46 51.03
N LEU A 5 -29.40 7.13 51.13
CA LEU A 5 -30.32 6.01 50.91
C LEU A 5 -31.72 6.20 51.51
N THR A 6 -32.72 5.55 50.89
CA THR A 6 -33.86 4.98 51.64
C THR A 6 -34.31 3.64 51.06
N HIS A 7 -34.29 2.64 51.91
CA HIS A 7 -34.93 1.32 51.79
C HIS A 7 -36.43 1.41 51.89
N PHE A 8 -37.17 0.56 51.16
CA PHE A 8 -38.53 0.16 51.53
C PHE A 8 -38.63 -1.37 51.65
N VAL A 9 -38.91 -1.76 52.88
CA VAL A 9 -39.25 -3.13 53.29
C VAL A 9 -40.76 -3.26 53.21
N ASN A 10 -41.31 -4.29 52.57
CA ASN A 10 -42.71 -4.63 52.66
C ASN A 10 -42.93 -5.90 53.50
N ARG A 11 -43.75 -5.73 54.53
CA ARG A 11 -44.21 -6.74 55.48
C ARG A 11 -45.29 -7.60 54.83
N ALA A 12 -45.15 -8.91 54.99
CA ALA A 12 -46.23 -9.86 54.75
C ALA A 12 -47.10 -9.96 56.00
N VAL A 13 -48.40 -9.94 55.84
CA VAL A 13 -49.39 -10.24 56.90
C VAL A 13 -50.04 -11.60 56.57
N PHE A 14 -49.93 -12.52 57.52
CA PHE A 14 -50.62 -13.84 57.52
C PHE A 14 -52.04 -13.69 57.94
N PHE A 15 -52.99 -14.28 57.19
CA PHE A 15 -54.29 -14.80 57.77
C PHE A 15 -54.57 -16.15 57.15
N GLY A 16 -54.65 -17.13 58.04
CA GLY A 16 -55.04 -18.47 57.70
C GLY A 16 -56.57 -18.67 57.77
N ARG A 17 -57.10 -19.59 56.95
CA ARG A 17 -58.11 -20.60 57.39
C ARG A 17 -58.33 -21.67 56.32
N LYS A 18 -58.46 -22.85 56.81
CA LYS A 18 -58.67 -24.18 56.25
C LYS A 18 -59.80 -24.25 55.23
N SER A 19 -59.60 -24.99 54.13
CA SER A 19 -60.58 -26.00 53.66
C SER A 19 -59.91 -26.85 52.59
N GLY A 20 -60.06 -28.17 52.65
CA GLY A 20 -59.38 -29.12 51.77
C GLY A 20 -60.05 -29.23 50.40
N SER A 21 -59.26 -29.29 49.41
CA SER A 21 -59.53 -30.00 48.15
C SER A 21 -58.18 -30.40 47.52
N LYS A 22 -58.04 -31.67 47.20
CA LYS A 22 -56.88 -32.22 46.52
C LYS A 22 -56.82 -31.65 45.11
N LEU A 23 -56.00 -30.67 44.89
CA LEU A 23 -55.68 -30.20 43.56
C LEU A 23 -54.41 -30.90 43.10
N CYS A 24 -54.58 -31.82 42.16
CA CYS A 24 -53.45 -32.50 41.46
C CYS A 24 -52.72 -31.46 40.56
N THR A 25 -51.60 -30.96 41.04
CA THR A 25 -50.80 -30.04 40.26
C THR A 25 -50.02 -30.83 39.22
N ILE A 26 -50.53 -30.88 38.00
CA ILE A 26 -49.75 -31.34 36.83
C ILE A 26 -48.72 -30.25 36.51
N ILE A 27 -47.47 -30.46 36.92
CA ILE A 27 -46.35 -29.65 36.43
C ILE A 27 -46.08 -30.06 35.01
N LEU A 28 -46.62 -29.31 34.07
CA LEU A 28 -46.28 -29.41 32.67
C LEU A 28 -44.88 -28.78 32.48
N SER A 29 -43.83 -29.61 32.55
CA SER A 29 -42.48 -29.20 32.18
C SER A 29 -42.43 -28.89 30.67
N LEU A 30 -42.64 -27.63 30.33
CA LEU A 30 -42.34 -27.14 28.97
C LEU A 30 -40.82 -27.18 28.79
N ALA A 31 -40.29 -28.29 28.29
CA ALA A 31 -38.94 -28.31 27.77
C ALA A 31 -38.90 -27.40 26.53
N LEU A 32 -38.49 -26.15 26.73
CA LEU A 32 -38.08 -25.28 25.64
C LEU A 32 -36.83 -25.92 25.04
N THR A 33 -37.01 -26.76 24.03
CA THR A 33 -35.92 -27.12 23.14
C THR A 33 -35.52 -25.83 22.38
N MET A 34 -34.58 -25.09 22.94
CA MET A 34 -33.82 -24.13 22.13
C MET A 34 -33.12 -24.93 21.03
N THR A 35 -33.72 -24.94 19.86
CA THR A 35 -32.98 -25.30 18.66
C THR A 35 -31.92 -24.22 18.51
N ALA A 36 -30.72 -24.48 19.03
CA ALA A 36 -29.57 -23.67 18.68
C ALA A 36 -29.47 -23.76 17.16
N THR A 37 -29.81 -22.67 16.46
CA THR A 37 -29.48 -22.55 15.04
C THR A 37 -27.98 -22.74 14.97
N ALA A 38 -27.53 -23.75 14.21
CA ALA A 38 -26.10 -23.93 13.96
C ALA A 38 -25.54 -22.58 13.47
N ALA A 39 -24.46 -22.12 14.08
CA ALA A 39 -23.83 -20.89 13.64
C ALA A 39 -23.35 -21.05 12.19
N GLU A 40 -23.54 -20.04 11.38
CA GLU A 40 -23.22 -20.09 9.95
C GLU A 40 -21.71 -20.21 9.72
N LEU A 41 -21.32 -21.13 8.83
CA LEU A 41 -19.95 -21.19 8.32
C LEU A 41 -19.71 -19.99 7.40
N THR A 42 -18.87 -19.05 7.83
CA THR A 42 -18.56 -17.84 7.09
C THR A 42 -17.07 -17.69 6.81
N MET A 43 -16.76 -17.03 5.72
CA MET A 43 -15.40 -16.59 5.35
C MET A 43 -15.45 -15.15 4.85
N PRO A 44 -14.39 -14.33 5.07
CA PRO A 44 -14.28 -13.01 4.46
C PRO A 44 -14.39 -13.06 2.94
N SER A 45 -14.90 -12.00 2.32
CA SER A 45 -15.14 -11.91 0.85
C SER A 45 -13.88 -12.03 0.00
N ILE A 46 -12.69 -11.82 0.60
CA ILE A 46 -11.42 -12.08 -0.08
C ILE A 46 -11.26 -13.56 -0.49
N PHE A 47 -12.00 -14.46 0.17
CA PHE A 47 -12.17 -15.85 -0.29
C PHE A 47 -13.44 -15.94 -1.10
N SER A 48 -13.30 -15.91 -2.41
CA SER A 48 -14.39 -16.02 -3.37
C SER A 48 -13.92 -16.73 -4.64
N ASP A 49 -14.85 -17.05 -5.51
CA ASP A 49 -14.50 -17.50 -6.86
C ASP A 49 -13.50 -16.56 -7.52
N HIS A 50 -12.71 -17.09 -8.42
CA HIS A 50 -11.68 -16.36 -9.17
C HIS A 50 -10.49 -15.86 -8.34
N MET A 51 -10.38 -16.18 -7.05
CA MET A 51 -9.27 -15.72 -6.21
C MET A 51 -7.93 -16.29 -6.67
N VAL A 52 -6.86 -15.52 -6.41
CA VAL A 52 -5.48 -15.98 -6.50
C VAL A 52 -4.93 -16.12 -5.09
N LEU A 53 -4.47 -17.33 -4.74
CA LEU A 53 -3.74 -17.59 -3.50
C LEU A 53 -2.24 -17.48 -3.76
N GLN A 54 -1.50 -16.86 -2.83
CA GLN A 54 -0.05 -16.67 -3.01
C GLN A 54 0.68 -18.01 -3.04
N ARG A 55 1.39 -18.28 -4.15
CA ARG A 55 2.26 -19.45 -4.31
C ARG A 55 3.52 -19.36 -3.46
N GLU A 56 4.21 -20.48 -3.29
CA GLU A 56 5.54 -20.58 -2.65
C GLU A 56 5.59 -20.05 -1.20
N GLN A 57 4.43 -19.91 -0.57
CA GLN A 57 4.28 -19.52 0.83
C GLN A 57 3.19 -20.37 1.51
N PRO A 58 3.20 -20.54 2.85
CA PRO A 58 2.08 -21.13 3.55
C PRO A 58 0.80 -20.33 3.32
N ILE A 59 -0.28 -21.02 2.94
CA ILE A 59 -1.57 -20.40 2.61
C ILE A 59 -2.45 -20.42 3.85
N LYS A 60 -2.79 -19.27 4.38
CA LYS A 60 -3.65 -19.12 5.55
C LYS A 60 -5.09 -18.87 5.13
N LEU A 61 -6.00 -19.71 5.61
CA LEU A 61 -7.45 -19.58 5.44
C LEU A 61 -8.09 -19.39 6.82
N TRP A 62 -9.14 -18.57 6.89
CA TRP A 62 -9.83 -18.28 8.16
C TRP A 62 -11.29 -17.92 7.95
N GLY A 63 -12.05 -18.01 9.02
CA GLY A 63 -13.47 -17.67 9.02
C GLY A 63 -14.11 -17.88 10.38
N SER A 64 -15.44 -18.00 10.40
CA SER A 64 -16.22 -18.28 11.59
C SER A 64 -17.17 -19.46 11.39
N ALA A 65 -17.49 -20.17 12.47
CA ALA A 65 -18.43 -21.29 12.51
C ALA A 65 -18.96 -21.46 13.93
N GLY A 66 -19.71 -22.53 14.20
CA GLY A 66 -20.12 -22.87 15.56
C GLY A 66 -18.92 -23.11 16.51
N SER A 67 -19.04 -22.68 17.77
CA SER A 67 -18.00 -22.91 18.78
C SER A 67 -17.63 -24.40 18.88
N GLY A 68 -16.33 -24.70 18.74
CA GLY A 68 -15.79 -26.06 18.74
C GLY A 68 -16.10 -26.90 17.50
N GLU A 69 -16.76 -26.33 16.49
CA GLU A 69 -17.11 -27.02 15.24
C GLU A 69 -15.86 -27.44 14.47
N ALA A 70 -15.88 -28.67 13.95
CA ALA A 70 -14.80 -29.18 13.11
C ALA A 70 -14.95 -28.61 11.70
N ILE A 71 -13.85 -28.09 11.15
CA ILE A 71 -13.77 -27.52 9.82
C ILE A 71 -12.75 -28.32 8.99
N ASP A 72 -13.15 -28.77 7.84
CA ASP A 72 -12.31 -29.45 6.87
C ASP A 72 -12.16 -28.59 5.62
N VAL A 73 -10.93 -28.46 5.14
CA VAL A 73 -10.59 -27.79 3.89
C VAL A 73 -10.05 -28.85 2.93
N LEU A 74 -10.68 -28.96 1.77
CA LEU A 74 -10.25 -29.85 0.68
C LEU A 74 -9.63 -28.98 -0.42
N PHE A 75 -8.39 -29.27 -0.76
CA PHE A 75 -7.67 -28.56 -1.81
C PHE A 75 -6.60 -29.46 -2.43
N LEU A 76 -6.57 -29.58 -3.77
CA LEU A 76 -5.61 -30.41 -4.51
C LEU A 76 -5.57 -31.86 -3.97
N ASP A 77 -6.74 -32.51 -3.88
CA ASP A 77 -6.91 -33.89 -3.37
C ASP A 77 -6.36 -34.11 -1.94
N LYS A 78 -6.11 -33.04 -1.19
CA LYS A 78 -5.66 -33.09 0.19
C LYS A 78 -6.72 -32.52 1.13
N LYS A 79 -6.76 -33.07 2.33
CA LYS A 79 -7.66 -32.63 3.40
C LYS A 79 -6.84 -31.99 4.52
N PHE A 80 -7.25 -30.82 4.96
CA PHE A 80 -6.69 -30.09 6.11
C PHE A 80 -7.81 -29.83 7.09
N SER A 81 -7.59 -30.12 8.36
CA SER A 81 -8.63 -30.02 9.38
C SER A 81 -8.24 -29.06 10.49
N THR A 82 -9.21 -28.32 11.01
CA THR A 82 -9.09 -27.45 12.18
C THR A 82 -10.38 -27.47 13.00
N ARG A 83 -10.43 -26.69 14.09
CA ARG A 83 -11.65 -26.45 14.88
C ARG A 83 -11.82 -24.98 15.17
N ALA A 84 -13.07 -24.54 15.18
CA ALA A 84 -13.41 -23.22 15.66
C ALA A 84 -13.13 -23.10 17.17
N ASP A 85 -12.60 -21.96 17.58
CA ASP A 85 -12.38 -21.64 19.00
C ASP A 85 -13.70 -21.39 19.76
N PRO A 86 -13.67 -21.10 21.06
CA PRO A 86 -14.89 -20.81 21.84
C PRO A 86 -15.68 -19.59 21.33
N LEU A 87 -15.04 -18.68 20.58
CA LEU A 87 -15.68 -17.51 19.97
C LEU A 87 -16.21 -17.80 18.56
N GLY A 88 -15.96 -19.02 18.06
CA GLY A 88 -16.38 -19.45 16.73
C GLY A 88 -15.36 -19.15 15.63
N HIS A 89 -14.19 -18.58 15.92
CA HIS A 89 -13.17 -18.31 14.90
C HIS A 89 -12.35 -19.56 14.59
N TRP A 90 -12.04 -19.76 13.33
CA TRP A 90 -11.17 -20.85 12.90
C TRP A 90 -10.09 -20.34 11.94
N THR A 91 -8.96 -21.00 11.96
CA THR A 91 -7.85 -20.78 11.03
C THR A 91 -7.24 -22.11 10.67
N VAL A 92 -6.87 -22.28 9.40
CA VAL A 92 -6.07 -23.40 8.91
C VAL A 92 -4.94 -22.87 8.01
N THR A 93 -3.79 -23.50 8.07
CA THR A 93 -2.66 -23.15 7.20
C THR A 93 -2.33 -24.33 6.30
N LEU A 94 -2.45 -24.13 5.00
CA LEU A 94 -2.03 -25.09 3.99
C LEU A 94 -0.53 -24.91 3.72
N PRO A 95 0.19 -25.97 3.31
CA PRO A 95 1.59 -25.87 2.95
C PRO A 95 1.81 -24.96 1.73
N SER A 96 3.03 -24.55 1.52
CA SER A 96 3.49 -23.90 0.30
C SER A 96 3.24 -24.78 -0.92
N MET A 97 2.78 -24.18 -2.01
CA MET A 97 2.45 -24.86 -3.26
C MET A 97 2.94 -24.06 -4.47
N GLU A 98 3.22 -24.77 -5.58
CA GLU A 98 3.62 -24.18 -6.86
C GLU A 98 2.46 -23.47 -7.56
N ALA A 99 2.76 -22.65 -8.58
CA ALA A 99 1.75 -22.01 -9.41
C ALA A 99 0.90 -23.04 -10.16
N GLY A 100 -0.36 -22.71 -10.39
CA GLY A 100 -1.28 -23.53 -11.16
C GLY A 100 -2.73 -23.12 -11.00
N GLY A 101 -3.61 -23.83 -11.68
CA GLY A 101 -5.04 -23.60 -11.70
C GLY A 101 -5.65 -23.79 -13.09
N PRO A 102 -6.99 -23.69 -13.24
CA PRO A 102 -7.94 -23.42 -12.16
C PRO A 102 -8.16 -24.62 -11.24
N PHE A 103 -8.35 -24.37 -9.97
CA PHE A 103 -8.67 -25.37 -8.96
C PHE A 103 -10.01 -25.09 -8.30
N GLU A 104 -10.52 -26.09 -7.57
CA GLU A 104 -11.62 -25.96 -6.64
C GLU A 104 -11.08 -26.03 -5.20
N LEU A 105 -11.57 -25.15 -4.33
CA LEU A 105 -11.30 -25.16 -2.90
C LEU A 105 -12.62 -25.32 -2.15
N VAL A 106 -12.72 -26.34 -1.32
CA VAL A 106 -13.93 -26.64 -0.55
C VAL A 106 -13.64 -26.46 0.92
N VAL A 107 -14.49 -25.71 1.61
CA VAL A 107 -14.48 -25.54 3.07
C VAL A 107 -15.79 -26.06 3.62
N GLN A 108 -15.72 -27.08 4.46
CA GLN A 108 -16.91 -27.74 4.96
C GLN A 108 -16.90 -27.86 6.49
N SER A 109 -18.06 -27.70 7.08
CA SER A 109 -18.38 -28.06 8.45
C SER A 109 -19.26 -29.31 8.46
N ARG A 110 -19.83 -29.65 9.61
CA ARG A 110 -20.73 -30.82 9.70
C ARG A 110 -21.98 -30.67 8.81
N GLU A 111 -22.53 -29.47 8.69
CA GLU A 111 -23.84 -29.22 8.09
C GLU A 111 -23.79 -28.23 6.92
N GLN A 112 -22.65 -27.56 6.69
CA GLN A 112 -22.53 -26.51 5.71
C GLN A 112 -21.25 -26.67 4.90
N GLU A 113 -21.30 -26.21 3.66
CA GLU A 113 -20.18 -26.25 2.72
C GLU A 113 -20.10 -24.94 1.95
N LYS A 114 -18.87 -24.48 1.68
CA LYS A 114 -18.55 -23.41 0.76
C LYS A 114 -17.59 -23.94 -0.28
N ILE A 115 -17.96 -23.77 -1.53
CA ILE A 115 -17.14 -24.18 -2.69
C ILE A 115 -16.69 -22.91 -3.40
N PHE A 116 -15.39 -22.81 -3.63
CA PHE A 116 -14.78 -21.75 -4.41
C PHE A 116 -14.19 -22.36 -5.67
N THR A 117 -14.63 -21.84 -6.81
CA THR A 117 -14.24 -22.32 -8.14
C THR A 117 -13.28 -21.35 -8.81
N ASP A 118 -12.56 -21.83 -9.83
CA ASP A 118 -11.63 -21.04 -10.62
C ASP A 118 -10.54 -20.36 -9.74
N VAL A 119 -10.05 -21.11 -8.73
CA VAL A 119 -8.99 -20.69 -7.82
C VAL A 119 -7.63 -20.92 -8.44
N TYR A 120 -6.75 -19.94 -8.38
CA TYR A 120 -5.37 -20.07 -8.85
C TYR A 120 -4.35 -19.95 -7.71
N LEU A 121 -3.24 -20.66 -7.87
CA LEU A 121 -2.00 -20.40 -7.15
C LEU A 121 -1.11 -19.53 -8.05
N GLY A 122 -0.77 -18.34 -7.61
CA GLY A 122 -0.05 -17.37 -8.41
C GLY A 122 0.64 -16.29 -7.57
N GLU A 123 0.91 -15.15 -8.15
CA GLU A 123 1.52 -14.02 -7.45
C GLU A 123 0.46 -13.01 -7.02
N VAL A 124 0.41 -12.68 -5.73
CA VAL A 124 -0.55 -11.73 -5.17
C VAL A 124 0.16 -10.47 -4.68
N TRP A 125 -0.28 -9.32 -5.17
CA TRP A 125 0.26 -8.03 -4.79
C TRP A 125 -0.80 -7.14 -4.15
N LEU A 126 -0.43 -6.44 -3.08
CA LEU A 126 -1.29 -5.45 -2.43
C LEU A 126 -0.98 -4.07 -3.01
N ALA A 127 -1.90 -3.49 -3.78
CA ALA A 127 -1.84 -2.12 -4.27
C ALA A 127 -2.57 -1.19 -3.29
N ALA A 128 -1.82 -0.38 -2.55
CA ALA A 128 -2.37 0.44 -1.47
C ALA A 128 -1.91 1.90 -1.55
N GLY A 129 -2.64 2.79 -0.88
CA GLY A 129 -2.32 4.21 -0.86
C GLY A 129 -3.52 5.12 -1.05
N GLN A 130 -3.30 6.25 -1.79
CA GLN A 130 -4.35 7.23 -1.97
C GLN A 130 -4.83 7.38 -3.43
N SER A 131 -5.29 8.55 -3.81
CA SER A 131 -5.98 8.79 -5.10
C SER A 131 -5.18 8.40 -6.34
N ASN A 132 -3.86 8.56 -6.33
CA ASN A 132 -3.03 8.15 -7.46
C ASN A 132 -2.92 6.62 -7.59
N MET A 133 -2.98 5.85 -6.49
CA MET A 133 -3.17 4.40 -6.54
C MET A 133 -4.62 4.03 -6.89
N ALA A 134 -5.60 4.78 -6.37
CA ALA A 134 -7.02 4.57 -6.67
C ALA A 134 -7.45 5.08 -8.05
N PHE A 135 -6.53 5.67 -8.82
CA PHE A 135 -6.81 6.27 -10.13
C PHE A 135 -7.33 5.22 -11.10
N ARG A 136 -8.55 5.43 -11.61
CA ARG A 136 -9.24 4.43 -12.42
C ARG A 136 -8.68 4.38 -13.83
N PHE A 137 -8.62 3.19 -14.40
CA PHE A 137 -8.13 2.93 -15.75
C PHE A 137 -8.80 3.81 -16.81
N GLN A 138 -10.11 4.04 -16.72
CA GLN A 138 -10.85 4.90 -17.67
C GLN A 138 -10.33 6.34 -17.75
N PHE A 139 -9.59 6.83 -16.76
CA PHE A 139 -9.04 8.20 -16.71
C PHE A 139 -7.55 8.26 -17.11
N ALA A 140 -6.92 7.13 -17.39
CA ALA A 140 -5.57 7.09 -17.93
C ALA A 140 -5.52 7.67 -19.35
N ASP A 141 -4.33 7.97 -19.86
CA ASP A 141 -4.14 8.46 -21.22
C ASP A 141 -4.75 7.51 -22.26
N ASP A 142 -5.24 8.06 -23.36
CA ASP A 142 -5.93 7.28 -24.38
C ASP A 142 -5.03 6.20 -25.02
N GLU A 143 -3.75 6.48 -25.25
CA GLU A 143 -2.80 5.49 -25.76
C GLU A 143 -2.53 4.40 -24.71
N ASP A 144 -2.43 4.76 -23.43
CA ASP A 144 -2.29 3.83 -22.33
C ASP A 144 -3.49 2.89 -22.23
N LYS A 145 -4.71 3.44 -22.29
CA LYS A 145 -5.96 2.65 -22.30
C LYS A 145 -6.00 1.68 -23.46
N LYS A 146 -5.66 2.14 -24.65
CA LYS A 146 -5.61 1.30 -25.84
C LYS A 146 -4.62 0.16 -25.69
N HIS A 147 -3.42 0.43 -25.17
CA HIS A 147 -2.41 -0.60 -24.87
C HIS A 147 -2.93 -1.59 -23.82
N GLY A 148 -3.47 -1.11 -22.70
CA GLY A 148 -3.99 -1.99 -21.65
C GLY A 148 -5.15 -2.88 -22.11
N LEU A 149 -6.03 -2.36 -22.98
CA LEU A 149 -7.11 -3.17 -23.58
C LEU A 149 -6.59 -4.20 -24.60
N GLN A 150 -5.52 -3.91 -25.32
CA GLN A 150 -4.90 -4.85 -26.25
C GLN A 150 -4.17 -5.98 -25.51
N SER A 151 -3.58 -5.69 -24.37
CA SER A 151 -2.85 -6.67 -23.52
C SER A 151 -3.75 -7.48 -22.58
N LEU A 152 -5.09 -7.28 -22.64
CA LEU A 152 -6.02 -8.11 -21.87
C LEU A 152 -5.96 -9.58 -22.34
N GLY A 153 -5.69 -10.48 -21.39
CA GLY A 153 -5.58 -11.90 -21.65
C GLY A 153 -4.15 -12.41 -21.90
N ASP A 154 -3.16 -11.52 -22.11
CA ASP A 154 -1.75 -11.92 -22.21
C ASP A 154 -1.25 -12.47 -20.86
N VAL A 155 -1.77 -11.92 -19.76
CA VAL A 155 -1.57 -12.40 -18.40
C VAL A 155 -2.93 -12.66 -17.76
N ASN A 156 -3.06 -13.76 -17.02
CA ASN A 156 -4.28 -14.05 -16.26
C ASN A 156 -4.34 -13.16 -15.01
N VAL A 157 -4.85 -11.93 -15.19
CA VAL A 157 -4.97 -10.93 -14.12
C VAL A 157 -6.31 -11.04 -13.42
N ARG A 158 -6.29 -11.06 -12.09
CA ARG A 158 -7.46 -11.09 -11.23
C ARG A 158 -7.37 -9.98 -10.21
N MET A 159 -8.50 -9.33 -9.95
CA MET A 159 -8.58 -8.12 -9.15
C MET A 159 -9.55 -8.30 -8.00
N PHE A 160 -9.12 -7.90 -6.82
CA PHE A 160 -9.96 -7.78 -5.64
C PHE A 160 -9.97 -6.31 -5.18
N GLU A 161 -11.16 -5.74 -5.06
CA GLU A 161 -11.32 -4.34 -4.61
C GLU A 161 -11.77 -4.33 -3.15
N VAL A 162 -10.91 -3.83 -2.26
CA VAL A 162 -11.31 -3.64 -0.86
C VAL A 162 -12.35 -2.53 -0.78
N PRO A 163 -13.52 -2.76 -0.15
CA PRO A 163 -14.57 -1.76 -0.09
C PRO A 163 -14.10 -0.45 0.51
N LYS A 164 -14.30 0.65 -0.22
CA LYS A 164 -13.94 2.01 0.21
C LYS A 164 -14.93 2.53 1.25
N ILE A 165 -14.42 3.34 2.19
CA ILE A 165 -15.27 3.98 3.19
C ILE A 165 -15.95 5.20 2.63
N VAL A 166 -15.23 5.98 1.81
CA VAL A 166 -15.70 7.26 1.27
C VAL A 166 -15.38 7.38 -0.21
N ALA A 167 -16.33 7.84 -1.01
CA ALA A 167 -16.08 8.32 -2.36
C ALA A 167 -16.91 9.57 -2.64
N GLY A 168 -16.31 10.55 -3.33
CA GLY A 168 -16.97 11.83 -3.65
C GLY A 168 -17.46 12.60 -2.41
N GLY A 169 -16.78 12.46 -1.28
CA GLY A 169 -17.14 13.10 -0.01
C GLY A 169 -18.35 12.49 0.70
N LYS A 170 -18.83 11.35 0.26
CA LYS A 170 -19.97 10.61 0.88
C LYS A 170 -19.46 9.29 1.47
N LEU A 171 -19.98 8.94 2.64
CA LEU A 171 -19.81 7.60 3.21
C LEU A 171 -20.45 6.56 2.30
N LEU A 172 -19.73 5.48 2.02
CA LEU A 172 -20.24 4.36 1.24
C LEU A 172 -20.69 3.23 2.15
N SER A 173 -21.72 2.49 1.73
CA SER A 173 -22.00 1.19 2.32
C SER A 173 -20.81 0.25 2.01
N GLN A 174 -20.40 -0.52 2.98
CA GLN A 174 -19.32 -1.50 2.82
C GLN A 174 -19.86 -2.78 2.13
N ALA A 175 -20.33 -2.66 0.89
CA ALA A 175 -20.67 -3.83 0.09
C ALA A 175 -19.39 -4.59 -0.22
N GLU A 176 -19.36 -5.86 0.14
CA GLU A 176 -18.25 -6.74 -0.19
C GLU A 176 -18.30 -7.14 -1.66
N THR A 177 -17.15 -7.11 -2.32
CA THR A 177 -17.00 -7.52 -3.73
C THR A 177 -16.18 -8.80 -3.82
N PRO A 178 -16.54 -9.75 -4.70
CA PRO A 178 -15.70 -10.91 -4.97
C PRO A 178 -14.50 -10.51 -5.84
N TRP A 179 -13.55 -11.44 -5.98
CA TRP A 179 -12.54 -11.35 -7.02
C TRP A 179 -13.17 -11.32 -8.40
N ALA A 180 -12.56 -10.61 -9.32
CA ALA A 180 -13.01 -10.51 -10.70
C ALA A 180 -11.84 -10.75 -11.66
N ILE A 181 -12.09 -11.46 -12.76
CA ILE A 181 -11.15 -11.58 -13.88
C ILE A 181 -11.10 -10.24 -14.60
N ALA A 182 -9.89 -9.72 -14.87
CA ALA A 182 -9.75 -8.49 -15.64
C ALA A 182 -10.32 -8.66 -17.05
N SER A 183 -11.29 -7.83 -17.40
CA SER A 183 -11.99 -7.88 -18.68
C SER A 183 -12.33 -6.48 -19.18
N LYS A 184 -12.76 -6.37 -20.44
CA LYS A 184 -13.19 -5.09 -21.02
C LYS A 184 -14.37 -4.47 -20.29
N GLU A 185 -15.20 -5.28 -19.63
CA GLU A 185 -16.41 -4.87 -18.95
C GLU A 185 -16.14 -4.27 -17.57
N ASN A 186 -14.98 -4.61 -16.94
CA ASN A 186 -14.71 -4.19 -15.56
C ASN A 186 -13.42 -3.40 -15.35
N ILE A 187 -12.47 -3.46 -16.31
CA ILE A 187 -11.15 -2.83 -16.19
C ILE A 187 -11.23 -1.31 -16.00
N ASP A 188 -12.23 -0.65 -16.56
CA ASP A 188 -12.41 0.81 -16.49
C ASP A 188 -12.48 1.34 -15.05
N ASN A 189 -13.00 0.54 -14.14
CA ASN A 189 -13.10 0.90 -12.73
C ASN A 189 -11.92 0.44 -11.86
N ALA A 190 -11.02 -0.35 -12.41
CA ALA A 190 -9.86 -0.86 -11.71
C ALA A 190 -8.79 0.23 -11.53
N SER A 191 -7.86 0.04 -10.58
CA SER A 191 -6.65 0.86 -10.46
C SER A 191 -5.80 0.73 -11.71
N ALA A 192 -5.57 1.84 -12.43
CA ALA A 192 -4.72 1.86 -13.62
C ALA A 192 -3.31 1.37 -13.32
N VAL A 193 -2.70 1.84 -12.22
CA VAL A 193 -1.35 1.42 -11.79
C VAL A 193 -1.32 -0.09 -11.56
N ALA A 194 -2.32 -0.65 -10.87
CA ALA A 194 -2.39 -2.07 -10.59
C ALA A 194 -2.56 -2.92 -11.87
N VAL A 195 -3.37 -2.46 -12.81
CA VAL A 195 -3.58 -3.11 -14.11
C VAL A 195 -2.28 -3.15 -14.90
N PHE A 196 -1.65 -1.98 -15.11
CA PHE A 196 -0.42 -1.90 -15.90
C PHE A 196 0.74 -2.64 -15.24
N PHE A 197 0.85 -2.56 -13.90
CA PHE A 197 1.81 -3.38 -13.16
C PHE A 197 1.63 -4.87 -13.44
N SER A 198 0.40 -5.38 -13.34
CA SER A 198 0.12 -6.80 -13.55
C SER A 198 0.43 -7.27 -14.96
N GLN A 199 0.11 -6.44 -15.96
CA GLN A 199 0.41 -6.74 -17.37
C GLN A 199 1.91 -6.71 -17.65
N ALA A 200 2.66 -5.80 -17.02
CA ALA A 200 4.11 -5.64 -17.22
C ALA A 200 4.97 -6.58 -16.36
N LEU A 201 4.39 -7.33 -15.43
CA LEU A 201 5.16 -8.18 -14.51
C LEU A 201 5.86 -9.35 -15.24
N HIS A 202 5.36 -9.78 -16.41
CA HIS A 202 6.00 -10.76 -17.29
C HIS A 202 6.55 -11.99 -16.58
N LEU A 203 5.72 -12.64 -15.78
CA LEU A 203 6.07 -13.88 -15.09
C LEU A 203 6.15 -15.06 -16.05
N GLU A 204 6.60 -16.20 -15.54
CA GLU A 204 6.58 -17.45 -16.29
C GLU A 204 5.19 -17.73 -16.87
N PRO A 205 5.10 -18.34 -18.09
CA PRO A 205 3.81 -18.66 -18.69
C PRO A 205 2.92 -19.48 -17.75
N GLY A 206 1.65 -19.09 -17.65
CA GLY A 206 0.65 -19.78 -16.82
C GLY A 206 0.58 -19.31 -15.36
N VAL A 207 1.46 -18.41 -14.91
CA VAL A 207 1.35 -17.81 -13.57
C VAL A 207 0.31 -16.71 -13.59
N SER A 208 -0.73 -16.87 -12.77
CA SER A 208 -1.76 -15.84 -12.59
C SER A 208 -1.28 -14.72 -11.66
N VAL A 209 -1.72 -13.51 -11.92
CA VAL A 209 -1.44 -12.34 -11.07
C VAL A 209 -2.73 -11.87 -10.40
N GLY A 210 -2.76 -11.94 -9.08
CA GLY A 210 -3.81 -11.36 -8.25
C GLY A 210 -3.39 -9.98 -7.73
N VAL A 211 -4.25 -8.98 -7.86
CA VAL A 211 -4.04 -7.67 -7.26
C VAL A 211 -5.17 -7.34 -6.31
N ILE A 212 -4.81 -7.03 -5.07
CA ILE A 212 -5.72 -6.52 -4.04
C ILE A 212 -5.57 -5.00 -4.02
N ASN A 213 -6.58 -4.27 -4.53
CA ASN A 213 -6.61 -2.80 -4.43
C ASN A 213 -7.19 -2.38 -3.08
N CYS A 214 -6.34 -1.86 -2.20
CA CYS A 214 -6.68 -1.33 -0.90
C CYS A 214 -6.28 0.15 -0.84
N SER A 215 -7.00 1.01 -1.57
CA SER A 215 -6.65 2.42 -1.71
C SER A 215 -7.83 3.35 -1.42
N GLN A 216 -7.57 4.49 -0.76
CA GLN A 216 -8.56 5.50 -0.41
C GLN A 216 -8.06 6.90 -0.79
N GLY A 217 -8.76 7.57 -1.71
CA GLY A 217 -8.41 8.93 -2.13
C GLY A 217 -8.34 9.91 -0.96
N SER A 218 -7.40 10.86 -1.03
CA SER A 218 -7.14 11.89 0.00
C SER A 218 -6.80 11.36 1.40
N SER A 219 -6.35 10.11 1.51
CA SER A 219 -5.95 9.54 2.79
C SER A 219 -4.56 10.03 3.22
N THR A 220 -4.37 10.23 4.52
CA THR A 220 -3.08 10.46 5.15
C THR A 220 -2.40 9.11 5.44
N ILE A 221 -1.07 9.08 5.57
CA ILE A 221 -0.35 7.86 5.93
C ILE A 221 -0.78 7.32 7.31
N GLN A 222 -1.06 8.22 8.26
CA GLN A 222 -1.47 7.86 9.62
C GLN A 222 -2.75 7.02 9.65
N ALA A 223 -3.66 7.24 8.70
CA ALA A 223 -4.90 6.48 8.61
C ALA A 223 -4.68 4.97 8.35
N TRP A 224 -3.53 4.61 7.79
CA TRP A 224 -3.14 3.24 7.44
C TRP A 224 -2.25 2.55 8.48
N MET A 225 -1.90 3.26 9.57
CA MET A 225 -1.02 2.76 10.64
C MET A 225 -1.84 2.18 11.79
N SER A 226 -1.28 1.22 12.51
CA SER A 226 -1.86 0.77 13.79
C SER A 226 -1.54 1.75 14.93
N ASP A 227 -2.26 1.65 16.06
CA ASP A 227 -1.99 2.41 17.28
C ASP A 227 -0.52 2.27 17.70
N GLU A 228 0.00 1.04 17.72
CA GLU A 228 1.36 0.75 18.14
C GLU A 228 2.39 1.39 17.17
N ALA A 229 2.10 1.44 15.88
CA ALA A 229 2.97 2.09 14.91
C ALA A 229 2.97 3.62 15.08
N ILE A 230 1.83 4.22 15.41
CA ILE A 230 1.73 5.64 15.75
C ILE A 230 2.48 5.95 17.05
N GLU A 231 2.35 5.12 18.09
CA GLU A 231 3.09 5.27 19.35
C GLU A 231 4.61 5.19 19.13
N ARG A 232 5.07 4.24 18.30
CA ARG A 232 6.48 4.14 17.92
C ARG A 232 6.95 5.40 17.17
N ALA A 233 6.14 5.94 16.26
CA ALA A 233 6.46 7.17 15.54
C ALA A 233 6.56 8.36 16.50
N ILE A 234 5.66 8.50 17.47
CA ILE A 234 5.68 9.53 18.50
C ILE A 234 6.97 9.43 19.35
N SER A 235 7.38 8.21 19.72
CA SER A 235 8.63 8.01 20.48
C SER A 235 9.89 8.43 19.70
N LYS A 236 9.77 8.53 18.36
CA LYS A 236 10.84 8.99 17.44
C LYS A 236 10.71 10.46 17.03
N GLY A 237 9.80 11.20 17.67
CA GLY A 237 9.66 12.64 17.47
C GLY A 237 8.52 13.08 16.54
N TYR A 238 7.68 12.15 16.07
CA TYR A 238 6.45 12.53 15.38
C TYR A 238 5.49 13.24 16.34
N VAL A 239 4.93 14.35 15.88
CA VAL A 239 3.89 15.08 16.62
C VAL A 239 2.56 14.86 15.93
N SER A 240 1.62 14.21 16.64
CA SER A 240 0.32 13.89 16.07
C SER A 240 -0.48 15.17 15.78
N ALA A 241 -1.00 15.27 14.55
CA ALA A 241 -1.92 16.33 14.19
C ALA A 241 -3.28 16.15 14.90
N PRO A 242 -4.03 17.25 15.11
CA PRO A 242 -5.41 17.16 15.62
C PRO A 242 -6.28 16.27 14.72
N ALA A 243 -7.22 15.55 15.34
CA ALA A 243 -8.15 14.71 14.60
C ALA A 243 -9.09 15.57 13.72
N PHE A 244 -9.54 15.00 12.61
CA PHE A 244 -10.57 15.58 11.77
C PHE A 244 -11.96 15.32 12.38
N ASP A 245 -12.65 16.38 12.81
CA ASP A 245 -13.99 16.28 13.38
C ASP A 245 -15.10 16.12 12.31
N ASP A 246 -14.83 16.55 11.07
CA ASP A 246 -15.76 16.35 9.94
C ASP A 246 -15.87 14.86 9.61
N ILE A 247 -17.07 14.27 9.79
CA ILE A 247 -17.34 12.86 9.51
C ILE A 247 -16.93 12.46 8.08
N ARG A 248 -17.01 13.37 7.11
CA ARG A 248 -16.60 13.12 5.72
C ARG A 248 -15.07 13.00 5.54
N LYS A 249 -14.31 13.49 6.51
CA LYS A 249 -12.85 13.42 6.58
C LYS A 249 -12.35 12.47 7.67
N HIS A 250 -13.26 11.85 8.41
CA HIS A 250 -12.92 10.97 9.54
C HIS A 250 -11.97 9.84 9.13
N TYR A 251 -12.08 9.34 7.89
CA TYR A 251 -11.19 8.33 7.33
C TYR A 251 -9.71 8.75 7.22
N ARG A 252 -9.40 10.05 7.40
CA ARG A 252 -8.03 10.58 7.43
C ARG A 252 -7.39 10.50 8.81
N ASN A 253 -8.19 10.24 9.85
CA ASN A 253 -7.70 10.09 11.21
C ASN A 253 -6.82 8.84 11.35
N PRO A 254 -5.87 8.85 12.29
CA PRO A 254 -5.04 7.69 12.58
C PRO A 254 -5.87 6.42 12.69
N GLU A 255 -5.35 5.30 12.16
CA GLU A 255 -5.88 3.93 12.21
C GLU A 255 -7.20 3.65 11.46
N VAL A 256 -7.95 4.64 11.04
CA VAL A 256 -9.29 4.39 10.51
C VAL A 256 -9.26 3.44 9.31
N LEU A 257 -8.36 3.66 8.35
CA LEU A 257 -8.23 2.79 7.18
C LEU A 257 -7.51 1.46 7.49
N HIS A 258 -6.61 1.48 8.48
CA HIS A 258 -6.02 0.27 9.03
C HIS A 258 -7.11 -0.67 9.56
N ARG A 259 -8.01 -0.17 10.39
CA ARG A 259 -9.09 -0.96 11.02
C ARG A 259 -10.23 -1.33 10.06
N THR A 260 -10.55 -0.48 9.09
CA THR A 260 -11.76 -0.63 8.27
C THR A 260 -11.53 -1.17 6.88
N MET A 261 -10.30 -1.07 6.36
CA MET A 261 -9.92 -1.56 5.04
C MET A 261 -8.82 -2.62 5.12
N LEU A 262 -7.64 -2.27 5.64
CA LEU A 262 -6.49 -3.15 5.65
C LEU A 262 -6.74 -4.45 6.44
N SER A 263 -7.38 -4.36 7.61
CA SER A 263 -7.70 -5.51 8.44
C SER A 263 -8.57 -6.58 7.75
N LYS A 264 -9.31 -6.20 6.70
CA LYS A 264 -10.16 -7.12 5.94
C LYS A 264 -9.36 -8.08 5.07
N VAL A 265 -8.14 -7.72 4.72
CA VAL A 265 -7.29 -8.51 3.83
C VAL A 265 -6.13 -9.19 4.57
N VAL A 266 -5.78 -8.72 5.76
CA VAL A 266 -4.75 -9.37 6.59
C VAL A 266 -5.35 -10.61 7.29
N PRO A 267 -4.65 -11.74 7.28
CA PRO A 267 -3.32 -12.07 6.77
C PRO A 267 -3.33 -12.84 5.43
N PHE A 268 -4.14 -12.43 4.47
CA PHE A 268 -4.14 -13.06 3.14
C PHE A 268 -2.73 -13.04 2.53
N GLY A 269 -2.26 -14.16 1.99
CA GLY A 269 -0.90 -14.26 1.46
C GLY A 269 -0.63 -13.27 0.33
N ILE A 270 0.46 -12.51 0.42
CA ILE A 270 0.90 -11.57 -0.61
C ILE A 270 2.40 -11.71 -0.87
N LYS A 271 2.84 -11.43 -2.10
CA LYS A 271 4.25 -11.37 -2.49
C LYS A 271 4.91 -10.08 -2.06
N GLY A 272 4.16 -8.97 -2.13
CA GLY A 272 4.67 -7.65 -1.78
C GLY A 272 3.59 -6.57 -1.81
N VAL A 273 4.00 -5.36 -1.51
CA VAL A 273 3.16 -4.16 -1.45
C VAL A 273 3.61 -3.17 -2.51
N LEU A 274 2.64 -2.58 -3.22
CA LEU A 274 2.79 -1.39 -4.05
C LEU A 274 2.13 -0.23 -3.29
N TRP A 275 2.91 0.78 -2.93
CA TRP A 275 2.42 1.92 -2.15
C TRP A 275 2.53 3.22 -2.95
N TYR A 276 1.39 3.89 -3.20
CA TYR A 276 1.38 5.20 -3.84
C TYR A 276 0.56 6.17 -2.99
N GLN A 277 1.27 6.93 -2.15
CA GLN A 277 0.71 7.88 -1.20
C GLN A 277 1.77 8.92 -0.85
N GLY A 278 1.35 10.08 -0.42
CA GLY A 278 2.22 11.15 0.05
C GLY A 278 1.57 12.51 -0.11
N GLU A 279 0.72 12.69 -1.12
CA GLU A 279 0.13 13.98 -1.50
C GLU A 279 -0.67 14.63 -0.36
N SER A 280 -1.34 13.82 0.46
CA SER A 280 -2.07 14.31 1.64
C SER A 280 -1.18 14.64 2.85
N ASN A 281 0.12 14.39 2.74
CA ASN A 281 1.15 14.69 3.72
C ASN A 281 2.26 15.58 3.12
N GLY A 282 2.07 16.10 1.91
CA GLY A 282 3.12 16.73 1.09
C GLY A 282 3.76 17.99 1.70
N ASP A 283 3.12 18.59 2.71
CA ASP A 283 3.62 19.72 3.48
C ASP A 283 4.38 19.33 4.75
N ASP A 284 4.50 18.00 5.04
CA ASP A 284 5.14 17.49 6.26
C ASP A 284 6.13 16.35 5.96
N ALA A 285 7.19 16.70 5.23
CA ALA A 285 8.27 15.77 4.87
C ALA A 285 8.99 15.20 6.10
N ALA A 286 9.14 15.99 7.17
CA ALA A 286 9.83 15.59 8.38
C ALA A 286 9.10 14.47 9.12
N SER A 287 7.79 14.60 9.26
CA SER A 287 6.95 13.53 9.83
C SER A 287 6.90 12.29 8.94
N TYR A 288 6.80 12.47 7.62
CA TYR A 288 6.71 11.33 6.70
C TYR A 288 7.94 10.43 6.73
N LYS A 289 9.11 11.00 6.91
CA LYS A 289 10.38 10.30 7.10
C LYS A 289 10.38 9.37 8.33
N ILE A 290 9.58 9.70 9.36
CA ILE A 290 9.39 8.87 10.56
C ILE A 290 8.25 7.87 10.34
N LEU A 291 7.14 8.32 9.75
CA LEU A 291 5.91 7.54 9.64
C LEU A 291 6.01 6.37 8.65
N LEU A 292 6.64 6.59 7.48
CA LEU A 292 6.71 5.53 6.45
C LEU A 292 7.50 4.29 6.91
N PRO A 293 8.67 4.39 7.58
CA PRO A 293 9.35 3.24 8.18
C PRO A 293 8.50 2.49 9.22
N GLU A 294 7.74 3.23 10.05
CA GLU A 294 6.88 2.61 11.06
C GLU A 294 5.67 1.90 10.44
N LEU A 295 5.07 2.47 9.41
CA LEU A 295 4.03 1.82 8.62
C LEU A 295 4.55 0.52 8.00
N ILE A 296 5.71 0.55 7.33
CA ILE A 296 6.34 -0.63 6.71
C ILE A 296 6.59 -1.71 7.75
N THR A 297 7.14 -1.34 8.89
CA THR A 297 7.42 -2.26 10.00
C THR A 297 6.13 -2.91 10.51
N SER A 298 5.10 -2.10 10.78
CA SER A 298 3.80 -2.57 11.25
C SER A 298 3.14 -3.55 10.26
N TRP A 299 3.17 -3.22 8.96
CA TRP A 299 2.58 -4.11 7.95
C TRP A 299 3.34 -5.44 7.85
N ARG A 300 4.68 -5.41 7.90
CA ARG A 300 5.51 -6.62 7.96
C ARG A 300 5.18 -7.50 9.17
N GLU A 301 4.94 -6.89 10.32
CA GLU A 301 4.51 -7.57 11.55
C GLU A 301 3.13 -8.23 11.38
N MET A 302 2.16 -7.50 10.81
CA MET A 302 0.80 -8.00 10.58
C MET A 302 0.76 -9.23 9.66
N TRP A 303 1.59 -9.25 8.61
CA TRP A 303 1.72 -10.42 7.72
C TRP A 303 2.64 -11.51 8.27
N GLY A 304 3.37 -11.23 9.35
CA GLY A 304 4.39 -12.15 9.88
C GLY A 304 5.58 -12.33 8.93
N GLN A 305 5.82 -11.37 8.03
CA GLN A 305 6.84 -11.43 6.98
C GLN A 305 7.82 -10.25 7.15
N ARG A 306 8.90 -10.44 7.92
CA ARG A 306 9.90 -9.38 8.18
C ARG A 306 10.56 -8.82 6.93
N ALA A 307 10.65 -9.63 5.88
CA ALA A 307 11.25 -9.26 4.60
C ALA A 307 10.21 -8.99 3.50
N LEU A 308 8.93 -8.75 3.84
CA LEU A 308 7.89 -8.42 2.87
C LEU A 308 8.36 -7.24 2.01
N PRO A 309 8.50 -7.42 0.68
CA PRO A 309 8.89 -6.33 -0.22
C PRO A 309 7.87 -5.20 -0.15
N PHE A 310 8.38 -3.97 -0.01
CA PHE A 310 7.56 -2.77 0.05
C PHE A 310 8.05 -1.77 -1.00
N LEU A 311 7.40 -1.77 -2.16
CA LEU A 311 7.73 -0.90 -3.27
C LEU A 311 6.84 0.34 -3.22
N PHE A 312 7.44 1.53 -3.36
CA PHE A 312 6.65 2.75 -3.26
C PHE A 312 6.99 3.78 -4.34
N ALA A 313 6.00 4.59 -4.70
CA ALA A 313 6.13 5.67 -5.67
C ALA A 313 6.65 6.93 -4.98
N GLN A 314 7.73 7.52 -5.51
CA GLN A 314 8.10 8.90 -5.22
C GLN A 314 7.04 9.84 -5.80
N LEU A 315 6.69 10.93 -5.12
CA LEU A 315 5.74 11.88 -5.66
C LEU A 315 6.25 12.48 -6.99
N PRO A 316 5.39 12.53 -8.04
CA PRO A 316 5.73 13.16 -9.32
C PRO A 316 5.91 14.69 -9.17
N ALA A 317 6.35 15.36 -10.22
CA ALA A 317 6.41 16.81 -10.24
C ALA A 317 5.00 17.42 -10.10
N TYR A 318 4.85 18.42 -9.23
CA TYR A 318 3.60 19.15 -9.00
C TYR A 318 3.88 20.43 -8.23
N GLU A 319 3.16 21.52 -8.51
CA GLU A 319 3.24 22.78 -7.76
C GLU A 319 2.03 22.94 -6.84
N PRO A 320 2.15 22.66 -5.52
CA PRO A 320 1.06 22.87 -4.59
C PRO A 320 0.63 24.34 -4.54
N PRO A 321 -0.66 24.66 -4.66
CA PRO A 321 -1.12 26.05 -4.76
C PRO A 321 -0.89 26.89 -3.49
N ASN A 322 -0.67 26.25 -2.33
CA ASN A 322 -0.49 26.91 -1.03
C ASN A 322 0.94 26.75 -0.46
N ASP A 323 1.92 26.40 -1.28
CA ASP A 323 3.31 26.24 -0.85
C ASP A 323 4.05 27.59 -0.98
N ALA A 324 4.01 28.39 0.09
CA ALA A 324 4.67 29.70 0.11
C ALA A 324 6.20 29.62 0.01
N ALA A 325 6.82 28.54 0.44
CA ALA A 325 8.26 28.31 0.35
C ALA A 325 8.68 27.81 -1.04
N GLY A 326 7.75 27.19 -1.79
CA GLY A 326 7.99 26.66 -3.13
C GLY A 326 8.84 25.40 -3.17
N ASP A 327 9.02 24.71 -2.03
CA ASP A 327 9.91 23.56 -1.93
C ASP A 327 9.35 22.36 -1.12
N SER A 328 8.12 22.44 -0.63
CA SER A 328 7.52 21.39 0.19
C SER A 328 7.52 20.03 -0.51
N TRP A 329 7.18 20.02 -1.80
CA TRP A 329 7.08 18.79 -2.59
C TRP A 329 8.44 18.16 -2.87
N THR A 330 9.47 18.99 -3.10
CA THR A 330 10.83 18.50 -3.29
C THR A 330 11.43 17.97 -1.98
N GLN A 331 11.18 18.64 -0.85
CA GLN A 331 11.56 18.11 0.47
C GLN A 331 10.90 16.78 0.76
N PHE A 332 9.62 16.63 0.39
CA PHE A 332 8.89 15.36 0.55
C PHE A 332 9.51 14.23 -0.30
N ARG A 333 9.86 14.49 -1.56
CA ARG A 333 10.59 13.52 -2.40
C ARG A 333 11.92 13.11 -1.79
N ALA A 334 12.64 14.06 -1.19
CA ALA A 334 13.89 13.76 -0.50
C ALA A 334 13.68 12.86 0.73
N ALA A 335 12.62 13.08 1.50
CA ALA A 335 12.24 12.21 2.61
C ALA A 335 11.92 10.79 2.12
N GLN A 336 11.17 10.63 1.04
CA GLN A 336 10.91 9.33 0.41
C GLN A 336 12.22 8.64 -0.02
N ALA A 337 13.12 9.36 -0.67
CA ALA A 337 14.43 8.82 -1.09
C ALA A 337 15.32 8.43 0.10
N GLU A 338 15.19 9.08 1.25
CA GLU A 338 15.91 8.70 2.47
C GLU A 338 15.35 7.39 3.05
N VAL A 339 14.03 7.20 3.05
CA VAL A 339 13.42 5.94 3.49
C VAL A 339 13.87 4.78 2.61
N ASP A 340 13.90 4.95 1.28
CA ASP A 340 14.39 3.92 0.35
C ASP A 340 15.83 3.48 0.67
N ARG A 341 16.71 4.42 1.02
CA ARG A 341 18.10 4.11 1.38
C ARG A 341 18.27 3.49 2.78
N SER A 342 17.36 3.79 3.72
CA SER A 342 17.53 3.43 5.13
C SER A 342 16.74 2.20 5.56
N VAL A 343 15.67 1.83 4.86
CA VAL A 343 14.81 0.71 5.21
C VAL A 343 15.07 -0.48 4.29
N PRO A 344 15.62 -1.59 4.77
CA PRO A 344 15.89 -2.76 3.95
C PRO A 344 14.61 -3.37 3.35
N GLY A 345 14.72 -3.89 2.11
CA GLY A 345 13.61 -4.53 1.41
C GLY A 345 12.52 -3.54 0.94
N THR A 346 12.89 -2.27 0.81
CA THR A 346 12.12 -1.26 0.08
C THR A 346 12.68 -1.07 -1.32
N GLY A 347 11.88 -0.46 -2.18
CA GLY A 347 12.29 0.01 -3.49
C GLY A 347 11.43 1.19 -3.90
N MET A 348 12.07 2.26 -4.41
CA MET A 348 11.39 3.48 -4.80
C MET A 348 11.31 3.62 -6.33
N VAL A 349 10.10 3.83 -6.83
CA VAL A 349 9.88 4.21 -8.23
C VAL A 349 9.96 5.74 -8.36
N VAL A 350 10.90 6.23 -9.15
CA VAL A 350 11.08 7.67 -9.40
C VAL A 350 10.10 8.12 -10.47
N LEU A 351 9.29 9.15 -10.16
CA LEU A 351 8.22 9.65 -11.04
C LEU A 351 8.35 11.14 -11.34
N ILE A 352 9.48 11.74 -11.09
CA ILE A 352 9.71 13.19 -11.23
C ILE A 352 9.45 13.71 -12.65
N ASP A 353 9.61 12.87 -13.65
CA ASP A 353 9.40 13.17 -15.08
C ASP A 353 7.97 12.91 -15.57
N LEU A 354 7.11 12.32 -14.76
CA LEU A 354 5.72 11.95 -15.10
C LEU A 354 4.69 12.92 -14.52
N GLY A 355 5.15 13.95 -13.79
CA GLY A 355 4.28 14.91 -13.15
C GLY A 355 3.71 15.94 -14.11
N GLU A 356 2.58 16.50 -13.74
CA GLU A 356 1.95 17.64 -14.39
C GLU A 356 1.90 18.79 -13.39
N LYS A 357 2.48 19.94 -13.75
CA LYS A 357 2.67 21.09 -12.86
C LYS A 357 1.42 21.48 -12.08
N ASP A 358 0.28 21.50 -12.76
CA ASP A 358 -1.02 21.97 -12.25
C ASP A 358 -2.01 20.84 -11.97
N ASN A 359 -1.60 19.58 -12.13
CA ASN A 359 -2.46 18.42 -11.90
C ASN A 359 -1.80 17.42 -10.95
N ILE A 360 -2.36 17.28 -9.76
CA ILE A 360 -1.90 16.34 -8.73
C ILE A 360 -2.12 14.86 -9.12
N HIS A 361 -2.92 14.62 -10.16
CA HIS A 361 -3.26 13.28 -10.67
C HIS A 361 -2.79 13.14 -12.13
N PRO A 362 -1.47 13.02 -12.40
CA PRO A 362 -0.98 12.86 -13.77
C PRO A 362 -1.58 11.60 -14.41
N THR A 363 -1.85 11.66 -15.72
CA THR A 363 -2.62 10.64 -16.43
C THR A 363 -1.80 9.47 -16.94
N ASP A 364 -0.48 9.62 -17.10
CA ASP A 364 0.45 8.52 -17.43
C ASP A 364 0.57 7.53 -16.27
N LYS A 365 -0.34 6.58 -16.21
CA LYS A 365 -0.32 5.50 -15.20
C LYS A 365 0.35 4.24 -15.71
N LYS A 366 0.50 4.12 -17.04
CA LYS A 366 1.20 2.98 -17.63
C LYS A 366 2.67 2.98 -17.26
N THR A 367 3.37 4.11 -17.46
CA THR A 367 4.78 4.23 -17.08
C THR A 367 4.98 3.99 -15.57
N VAL A 368 4.04 4.41 -14.72
CA VAL A 368 4.08 4.11 -13.28
C VAL A 368 3.99 2.61 -13.03
N GLY A 369 3.02 1.93 -13.64
CA GLY A 369 2.84 0.47 -13.52
C GLY A 369 4.06 -0.31 -14.03
N ASP A 370 4.58 0.06 -15.21
CA ASP A 370 5.76 -0.55 -15.82
C ASP A 370 7.01 -0.40 -14.93
N ARG A 371 7.22 0.78 -14.34
CA ARG A 371 8.34 1.03 -13.42
C ARG A 371 8.22 0.20 -12.14
N PHE A 372 7.03 0.08 -11.56
CA PHE A 372 6.79 -0.83 -10.44
C PHE A 372 7.06 -2.29 -10.82
N ALA A 373 6.61 -2.73 -11.98
CA ALA A 373 6.82 -4.10 -12.46
C ALA A 373 8.32 -4.38 -12.67
N ASN A 374 9.05 -3.48 -13.33
CA ASN A 374 10.49 -3.64 -13.54
C ASN A 374 11.26 -3.63 -12.21
N LEU A 375 10.86 -2.79 -11.25
CA LEU A 375 11.44 -2.78 -9.91
C LEU A 375 11.17 -4.12 -9.18
N ALA A 376 9.93 -4.65 -9.24
CA ALA A 376 9.58 -5.96 -8.68
C ALA A 376 10.38 -7.09 -9.34
N ARG A 377 10.46 -7.12 -10.68
CA ARG A 377 11.23 -8.11 -11.44
C ARG A 377 12.69 -8.13 -11.05
N ALA A 378 13.30 -6.96 -10.90
CA ALA A 378 14.70 -6.86 -10.51
C ALA A 378 14.94 -7.23 -9.04
N GLN A 379 14.18 -6.66 -8.10
CA GLN A 379 14.47 -6.76 -6.67
C GLN A 379 13.79 -7.97 -5.99
N VAL A 380 12.61 -8.39 -6.47
CA VAL A 380 11.84 -9.48 -5.85
C VAL A 380 12.01 -10.79 -6.59
N TYR A 381 12.08 -10.74 -7.93
CA TYR A 381 12.26 -11.94 -8.76
C TYR A 381 13.71 -12.15 -9.22
N GLY A 382 14.62 -11.21 -8.92
CA GLY A 382 16.06 -11.37 -9.17
C GLY A 382 16.49 -11.27 -10.64
N GLU A 383 15.64 -10.68 -11.49
CA GLU A 383 15.97 -10.47 -12.90
C GLU A 383 17.05 -9.40 -13.08
N LYS A 384 17.94 -9.62 -14.04
CA LYS A 384 19.02 -8.68 -14.37
C LYS A 384 18.55 -7.66 -15.41
N ILE A 385 17.63 -6.80 -15.03
CA ILE A 385 17.08 -5.74 -15.88
C ILE A 385 17.29 -4.36 -15.24
N ALA A 386 17.21 -3.31 -16.07
CA ALA A 386 17.18 -1.94 -15.58
C ALA A 386 15.83 -1.65 -14.91
N TYR A 387 15.85 -1.00 -13.76
CA TYR A 387 14.65 -0.70 -12.97
C TYR A 387 14.66 0.71 -12.35
N SER A 388 15.76 1.46 -12.52
CA SER A 388 15.92 2.80 -11.96
C SER A 388 16.86 3.63 -12.85
N GLY A 389 16.81 4.93 -12.68
CA GLY A 389 17.68 5.88 -13.36
C GLY A 389 18.99 6.16 -12.62
N PRO A 390 19.80 7.08 -13.17
CA PRO A 390 21.05 7.49 -12.57
C PRO A 390 20.84 8.00 -11.14
N SER A 391 21.48 7.40 -10.16
CA SER A 391 21.48 7.86 -8.77
C SER A 391 22.88 8.30 -8.36
N LEU A 392 22.98 9.40 -7.62
CA LEU A 392 24.27 9.99 -7.25
C LEU A 392 25.13 8.97 -6.49
N LYS A 393 26.33 8.72 -7.01
CA LYS A 393 27.34 7.84 -6.39
C LYS A 393 28.38 8.63 -5.61
N LYS A 394 28.93 9.69 -6.22
CA LYS A 394 30.00 10.50 -5.62
C LYS A 394 30.06 11.88 -6.27
N ILE A 395 30.33 12.91 -5.47
CA ILE A 395 30.75 14.24 -5.93
C ILE A 395 32.24 14.41 -5.60
N ARG A 396 32.99 14.93 -6.56
CA ARG A 396 34.38 15.41 -6.37
C ARG A 396 34.40 16.91 -6.60
N TYR A 397 34.61 17.66 -5.54
CA TYR A 397 34.75 19.10 -5.58
C TYR A 397 36.13 19.51 -6.07
N ARG A 398 36.22 20.56 -6.89
CA ARG A 398 37.46 21.08 -7.50
C ARG A 398 37.44 22.62 -7.57
N GLY A 399 37.31 23.28 -6.39
CA GLY A 399 37.13 24.73 -6.34
C GLY A 399 35.83 25.18 -7.01
N ASP A 400 35.94 25.80 -8.15
CA ASP A 400 34.83 26.37 -8.95
C ASP A 400 33.95 25.33 -9.67
N SER A 401 34.30 24.05 -9.59
CA SER A 401 33.59 22.99 -10.27
C SER A 401 33.38 21.74 -9.41
N ALA A 402 32.36 20.95 -9.72
CA ALA A 402 32.15 19.65 -9.14
C ALA A 402 31.90 18.59 -10.22
N VAL A 403 32.53 17.41 -10.03
CA VAL A 403 32.38 16.26 -10.93
C VAL A 403 31.55 15.19 -10.25
N LEU A 404 30.40 14.88 -10.86
CA LEU A 404 29.43 13.92 -10.37
C LEU A 404 29.55 12.59 -11.13
N THR A 405 29.51 11.49 -10.38
CA THR A 405 29.38 10.13 -10.90
C THR A 405 28.14 9.48 -10.34
N PHE A 406 27.57 8.54 -11.09
CA PHE A 406 26.27 7.96 -10.76
C PHE A 406 26.34 6.41 -10.77
N TYR A 407 25.49 5.78 -9.99
CA TYR A 407 25.09 4.40 -10.18
C TYR A 407 24.08 4.35 -11.33
N GLN A 408 23.91 3.20 -11.98
CA GLN A 408 22.92 2.95 -13.03
C GLN A 408 22.96 4.00 -14.17
N ALA A 409 24.17 4.52 -14.44
CA ALA A 409 24.42 5.56 -15.44
C ALA A 409 24.75 4.99 -16.84
N GLU A 410 24.49 3.71 -17.08
CA GLU A 410 24.79 3.09 -18.37
C GLU A 410 24.11 3.85 -19.51
N GLY A 411 24.93 4.37 -20.44
CA GLY A 411 24.46 5.22 -21.53
C GLY A 411 23.78 6.50 -21.04
N LEU A 412 24.36 7.13 -19.99
CA LEU A 412 23.88 8.42 -19.47
C LEU A 412 23.53 9.36 -20.62
N ASN A 413 22.31 9.84 -20.66
CA ASN A 413 21.72 10.60 -21.75
C ASN A 413 21.10 11.90 -21.27
N VAL A 414 21.14 12.91 -22.12
CA VAL A 414 20.51 14.23 -21.93
C VAL A 414 19.47 14.41 -23.02
N LYS A 415 18.20 14.55 -22.67
CA LYS A 415 17.14 14.85 -23.63
C LYS A 415 17.19 16.35 -23.99
N GLY A 416 17.68 16.68 -25.19
CA GLY A 416 17.89 18.08 -25.67
C GLY A 416 19.34 18.51 -25.70
N ASP A 417 19.58 19.82 -25.89
CA ASP A 417 20.89 20.40 -26.25
C ASP A 417 21.78 20.68 -25.03
N SER A 418 21.22 20.84 -23.84
CA SER A 418 21.96 21.19 -22.62
C SER A 418 21.41 20.42 -21.40
N VAL A 419 22.28 20.14 -20.42
CA VAL A 419 21.90 19.50 -19.16
C VAL A 419 21.16 20.50 -18.29
N LYS A 420 19.99 20.10 -17.76
CA LYS A 420 19.12 20.93 -16.95
C LYS A 420 18.98 20.38 -15.53
N GLY A 421 18.44 21.20 -14.63
CA GLY A 421 17.99 20.79 -13.29
C GLY A 421 19.08 20.82 -12.22
N PHE A 422 20.31 21.25 -12.52
CA PHE A 422 21.39 21.38 -11.51
C PHE A 422 21.45 22.77 -10.91
N SER A 423 21.82 22.83 -9.62
CA SER A 423 22.25 24.05 -8.94
C SER A 423 23.49 23.77 -8.08
N VAL A 424 24.30 24.80 -7.88
CA VAL A 424 25.48 24.77 -7.00
C VAL A 424 25.35 25.84 -5.92
N MET A 425 25.89 25.56 -4.73
CA MET A 425 25.96 26.51 -3.63
C MET A 425 27.40 27.00 -3.48
N GLY A 426 27.56 28.31 -3.39
CA GLY A 426 28.84 28.97 -3.12
C GLY A 426 29.14 29.07 -1.60
N ASP A 427 30.27 29.69 -1.28
CA ASP A 427 30.70 30.02 0.08
C ASP A 427 29.84 31.08 0.76
N ASP A 428 29.06 31.82 0.01
CA ASP A 428 28.02 32.75 0.49
C ASP A 428 26.73 32.06 0.95
N GLY A 429 26.64 30.71 0.77
CA GLY A 429 25.46 29.92 1.09
C GLY A 429 24.28 30.06 0.12
N VAL A 430 24.49 30.77 -1.01
CA VAL A 430 23.46 30.99 -2.02
C VAL A 430 23.48 29.88 -3.07
N TRP A 431 22.30 29.45 -3.49
CA TRP A 431 22.13 28.46 -4.57
C TRP A 431 21.98 29.14 -5.92
N TYR A 432 22.88 28.84 -6.83
CA TYR A 432 22.92 29.33 -8.22
C TYR A 432 22.55 28.23 -9.21
N ALA A 433 21.81 28.56 -10.26
CA ALA A 433 21.57 27.64 -11.37
C ALA A 433 22.89 27.27 -12.05
N ALA A 434 23.24 25.99 -12.05
CA ALA A 434 24.55 25.56 -12.56
C ALA A 434 24.58 25.41 -14.08
N ASN A 435 25.70 25.79 -14.68
CA ASN A 435 26.10 25.31 -16.00
C ASN A 435 26.55 23.86 -15.84
N ALA A 436 25.85 22.94 -16.46
CA ALA A 436 26.13 21.50 -16.36
C ALA A 436 26.51 20.93 -17.74
N GLU A 437 27.55 20.10 -17.76
CA GLU A 437 28.05 19.45 -18.96
C GLU A 437 28.19 17.96 -18.76
N ARG A 438 27.74 17.16 -19.75
CA ARG A 438 27.96 15.72 -19.76
C ARG A 438 29.30 15.37 -20.41
N VAL A 439 30.15 14.68 -19.66
CA VAL A 439 31.45 14.16 -20.16
C VAL A 439 31.47 12.64 -19.92
N GLY A 440 31.15 11.88 -20.96
CA GLY A 440 30.96 10.43 -20.86
C GLY A 440 29.77 10.09 -19.93
N GLU A 441 30.03 9.30 -18.89
CA GLU A 441 29.01 8.96 -17.86
C GLU A 441 29.14 9.83 -16.60
N LYS A 442 29.67 11.05 -16.74
CA LYS A 442 29.81 12.01 -15.64
C LYS A 442 29.12 13.32 -16.02
N ILE A 443 28.73 14.06 -14.98
CA ILE A 443 28.28 15.44 -15.10
C ILE A 443 29.29 16.33 -14.40
N ILE A 444 29.67 17.42 -15.06
CA ILE A 444 30.48 18.49 -14.48
C ILE A 444 29.57 19.70 -14.31
N VAL A 445 29.53 20.26 -13.10
CA VAL A 445 28.73 21.47 -12.79
C VAL A 445 29.64 22.60 -12.36
N ARG A 446 29.28 23.83 -12.73
CA ARG A 446 29.97 25.08 -12.36
C ARG A 446 29.04 26.27 -12.46
N HIS A 447 29.43 27.40 -11.81
CA HIS A 447 28.76 28.69 -12.02
C HIS A 447 29.79 29.80 -12.04
N PRO A 448 29.69 30.81 -12.93
CA PRO A 448 30.71 31.86 -13.07
C PRO A 448 31.00 32.69 -11.80
N GLU A 449 29.99 32.89 -10.97
CA GLU A 449 30.09 33.66 -9.72
C GLU A 449 30.53 32.83 -8.51
N VAL A 450 30.64 31.49 -8.61
CA VAL A 450 31.01 30.61 -7.52
C VAL A 450 32.46 30.16 -7.68
N GLN A 451 33.32 30.58 -6.75
CA GLN A 451 34.75 30.26 -6.76
C GLN A 451 35.03 28.94 -6.01
N GLU A 452 34.21 28.62 -5.03
CA GLU A 452 34.24 27.36 -4.29
C GLU A 452 32.84 26.78 -4.15
N ILE A 453 32.63 25.56 -4.68
CA ILE A 453 31.34 24.86 -4.57
C ILE A 453 31.29 24.11 -3.24
N LEU A 454 30.32 24.49 -2.39
CA LEU A 454 30.02 23.85 -1.11
C LEU A 454 28.77 22.94 -1.16
N GLY A 455 27.95 23.04 -2.22
CA GLY A 455 26.78 22.17 -2.36
C GLY A 455 26.42 21.93 -3.82
N VAL A 456 25.80 20.80 -4.10
CA VAL A 456 25.22 20.45 -5.41
C VAL A 456 23.86 19.81 -5.22
N ARG A 457 22.89 20.26 -5.99
CA ARG A 457 21.55 19.65 -6.04
C ARG A 457 21.07 19.46 -7.47
N TYR A 458 20.21 18.45 -7.66
CA TYR A 458 19.57 18.12 -8.93
C TYR A 458 18.08 17.90 -8.75
N GLY A 459 17.25 18.44 -9.66
CA GLY A 459 15.81 18.30 -9.61
C GLY A 459 15.17 18.89 -8.33
N TRP A 460 15.80 19.94 -7.76
CA TRP A 460 15.40 20.51 -6.47
C TRP A 460 14.42 21.67 -6.65
N ALA A 461 13.23 21.33 -7.10
CA ALA A 461 12.06 22.20 -7.18
C ALA A 461 10.78 21.33 -7.12
N ASN A 462 9.63 21.91 -6.84
CA ASN A 462 8.36 21.17 -6.80
C ASN A 462 8.03 20.53 -8.16
N ALA A 463 8.17 21.29 -9.25
CA ALA A 463 8.04 20.82 -10.63
C ALA A 463 9.30 21.22 -11.44
N PRO A 464 10.42 20.49 -11.29
CA PRO A 464 11.68 20.86 -11.90
C PRO A 464 11.72 20.56 -13.41
N ASP A 465 12.39 21.42 -14.16
CA ASP A 465 12.78 21.14 -15.57
C ASP A 465 14.04 20.27 -15.56
N ILE A 466 13.88 18.97 -15.79
CA ILE A 466 14.95 17.97 -15.77
C ILE A 466 15.02 17.20 -17.09
N ASN A 467 16.21 16.75 -17.46
CA ASN A 467 16.40 16.01 -18.71
C ASN A 467 17.52 14.97 -18.69
N LEU A 468 18.02 14.60 -17.51
CA LEU A 468 19.07 13.60 -17.36
C LEU A 468 18.47 12.20 -17.17
N TYR A 469 18.84 11.26 -18.05
CA TYR A 469 18.33 9.90 -18.10
C TYR A 469 19.45 8.88 -18.30
N ASN A 470 19.17 7.61 -18.12
CA ASN A 470 20.01 6.53 -18.66
C ASN A 470 19.48 6.03 -20.02
N LYS A 471 20.17 5.07 -20.64
CA LYS A 471 19.75 4.50 -21.95
C LYS A 471 18.41 3.75 -21.92
N TYR A 472 17.89 3.45 -20.73
CA TYR A 472 16.62 2.75 -20.54
C TYR A 472 15.46 3.71 -20.26
N ASP A 473 15.68 4.99 -20.43
CA ASP A 473 14.69 6.05 -20.28
C ASP A 473 14.19 6.27 -18.84
N TYR A 474 14.99 5.87 -17.84
CA TYR A 474 14.73 6.22 -16.45
C TYR A 474 15.37 7.57 -16.10
N PRO A 475 14.62 8.49 -15.46
CA PRO A 475 15.14 9.80 -15.05
C PRO A 475 16.14 9.68 -13.92
N ALA A 476 17.09 10.61 -13.85
CA ALA A 476 18.00 10.69 -12.72
C ALA A 476 17.25 11.03 -11.43
N VAL A 477 17.66 10.37 -10.35
CA VAL A 477 17.09 10.54 -9.01
C VAL A 477 17.46 11.92 -8.47
N PRO A 478 16.49 12.73 -7.99
CA PRO A 478 16.78 14.01 -7.35
C PRO A 478 17.63 13.88 -6.10
N PHE A 479 18.48 14.88 -5.86
CA PHE A 479 19.30 14.93 -4.64
C PHE A 479 19.63 16.37 -4.23
N ASN A 480 19.99 16.55 -2.96
CA ASN A 480 20.59 17.76 -2.39
C ASN A 480 21.72 17.35 -1.46
N ILE A 481 22.94 17.75 -1.78
CA ILE A 481 24.14 17.42 -0.99
C ILE A 481 24.89 18.72 -0.70
N GLU A 482 25.14 18.96 0.58
CA GLU A 482 25.99 20.03 1.08
C GLU A 482 27.27 19.42 1.66
N ARG A 483 28.39 20.05 1.37
CA ARG A 483 29.69 19.67 1.92
C ARG A 483 29.75 20.06 3.40
N LYS A 484 30.04 19.12 4.26
CA LYS A 484 30.32 19.45 5.65
C LYS A 484 31.69 20.11 5.73
N VAL A 485 31.71 21.32 6.27
CA VAL A 485 32.99 22.05 6.51
C VAL A 485 33.86 21.20 7.45
N GLY A 486 35.03 20.75 6.96
CA GLY A 486 35.98 19.95 7.74
C GLY A 486 36.13 18.47 7.37
N GLU A 487 35.31 17.92 6.46
CA GLU A 487 35.59 16.61 5.85
C GLU A 487 36.54 16.85 4.65
N GLY A 488 37.82 16.46 4.82
CA GLY A 488 38.84 16.47 3.75
C GLY A 488 38.44 15.56 2.60
N GLU A 489 39.04 15.77 1.41
CA GLU A 489 38.82 15.10 0.12
C GLU A 489 38.70 13.58 0.14
#